data_fe7c0726a9370e0fdb37533fbd964ba9
#
_entry.id   fe7c0726a9370e0fdb37533fbd964ba9
#
_cell.length_a   1.000
_cell.length_b   1.000
_cell.length_c   1.000
_cell.angle_alpha   90.00
_cell.angle_beta   90.00
_cell.angle_gamma   90.00
#
_symmetry.space_group_name_H-M   'P 1'
#
loop_
_entity.id
_entity.type
_entity.pdbx_description
1 polymer ?
#
loop_
_entity_poly.entity_id
_entity_poly.type
_entity_poly.pdbx_seq_one_letter_code
_entity_poly.pdbx_strand_id
1 'polypeptide(L)'
;MPSRGRSRGENLAMPRARKPVAGHHKPAGIREIAKSLGISIGTVDRALHDRPGINEETRRRILQRAKALGYRPNLAARFLVSRKQLRIGVSLPREIASFFDLVREGIAEAVHSVETSDVRVIHRSYPRMADGEKEALAQALEDDLHGLIMVPGDPVNLAPLMKKAAERGLPVVCVNTDAPEVEHLVTVCVDSLTTGGLVGELMGRFLAGKGRVLVVTGQLSTIDHAQKVTGFRRVLSAMWPDLRVDAVVEAHDHEEEAFEKSRQVLTSTPDITGVYVSTVNSIPVLKAIEDAGLFGRATVITSDLFPALGPFIESGRVAATMYQRPSMQGQLAFQTLYKFLVDGIRPRAVIRMAPHIVMKSNLKLFMDRLARHTAKGRPGRGEPEGGKPPDPGTV
;
A
#
# COMPACT_ATOMS: atom_id res chain seq x y z
N MET A 1 60.50 10.32 -14.63
CA MET A 1 59.69 10.43 -13.39
C MET A 1 58.76 11.57 -13.51
N PRO A 2 57.43 11.36 -13.62
CA PRO A 2 56.47 12.39 -13.20
C PRO A 2 55.53 11.85 -12.12
N SER A 3 55.15 12.75 -11.23
CA SER A 3 54.42 12.67 -10.00
C SER A 3 52.98 12.13 -10.16
N ARG A 4 52.61 11.20 -9.28
CA ARG A 4 51.24 10.69 -9.10
C ARG A 4 50.38 11.72 -8.37
N GLY A 5 49.43 12.32 -9.08
CA GLY A 5 48.29 13.07 -8.49
C GLY A 5 47.26 12.10 -7.95
N ARG A 6 47.05 12.10 -6.61
CA ARG A 6 45.93 11.39 -5.97
C ARG A 6 44.68 12.26 -6.08
N SER A 7 43.72 11.81 -6.83
CA SER A 7 42.34 12.37 -6.79
C SER A 7 41.67 11.96 -5.48
N ARG A 8 41.29 12.94 -4.68
CA ARG A 8 40.43 12.76 -3.49
C ARG A 8 39.05 12.34 -3.96
N GLY A 9 38.65 11.12 -3.66
CA GLY A 9 37.24 10.69 -3.76
C GLY A 9 36.43 11.40 -2.69
N GLU A 10 35.45 12.17 -3.12
CA GLU A 10 34.41 12.69 -2.25
C GLU A 10 33.54 11.54 -1.73
N ASN A 11 33.69 11.25 -0.45
CA ASN A 11 32.78 10.35 0.29
C ASN A 11 31.43 11.05 0.43
N LEU A 12 30.48 10.74 -0.45
CA LEU A 12 29.06 11.04 -0.19
C LEU A 12 28.61 10.17 0.99
N ALA A 13 28.51 10.82 2.14
CA ALA A 13 27.99 10.22 3.37
C ALA A 13 26.56 9.71 3.16
N MET A 14 26.36 8.41 3.27
CA MET A 14 25.04 7.79 3.43
C MET A 14 24.32 8.43 4.61
N PRO A 15 23.00 8.70 4.52
CA PRO A 15 22.23 9.11 5.68
C PRO A 15 22.35 8.01 6.74
N ARG A 16 22.87 8.38 7.90
CA ARG A 16 23.11 7.47 9.03
C ARG A 16 21.78 6.79 9.40
N ALA A 17 21.77 5.47 9.31
CA ALA A 17 20.71 4.65 9.87
C ALA A 17 20.46 5.10 11.33
N ARG A 18 19.21 5.46 11.64
CA ARG A 18 18.80 5.76 13.01
C ARG A 18 19.22 4.58 13.88
N LYS A 19 19.98 4.87 14.95
CA LYS A 19 20.36 3.86 15.95
C LYS A 19 19.10 3.15 16.42
N PRO A 20 19.08 1.80 16.56
CA PRO A 20 17.97 1.11 17.18
C PRO A 20 17.79 1.64 18.59
N VAL A 21 16.60 2.15 18.88
CA VAL A 21 16.21 2.55 20.23
C VAL A 21 16.21 1.27 21.07
N ALA A 22 17.11 1.22 22.04
CA ALA A 22 17.28 0.12 22.95
C ALA A 22 16.02 -0.13 23.80
N GLY A 23 15.71 -1.41 24.04
CA GLY A 23 14.84 -1.87 25.11
C GLY A 23 13.39 -2.09 24.67
N HIS A 24 13.01 -3.34 24.38
CA HIS A 24 11.64 -3.83 24.47
C HIS A 24 11.17 -3.74 25.94
N HIS A 25 10.89 -2.54 26.43
CA HIS A 25 10.06 -2.42 27.62
C HIS A 25 8.64 -2.80 27.25
N LYS A 26 8.16 -3.91 27.80
CA LYS A 26 6.75 -4.26 27.79
C LYS A 26 5.97 -3.02 28.26
N PRO A 27 4.99 -2.49 27.49
CA PRO A 27 4.27 -1.29 27.89
C PRO A 27 3.68 -1.51 29.29
N ALA A 28 3.83 -0.51 30.16
CA ALA A 28 3.35 -0.60 31.54
C ALA A 28 1.86 -0.88 31.53
N GLY A 29 1.42 -1.91 32.23
CA GLY A 29 0.02 -2.28 32.38
C GLY A 29 -0.66 -1.47 33.50
N ILE A 30 -1.99 -1.58 33.59
CA ILE A 30 -2.80 -0.97 34.68
C ILE A 30 -2.25 -1.34 36.05
N ARG A 31 -1.74 -2.57 36.22
CA ARG A 31 -1.11 -3.04 37.46
C ARG A 31 0.14 -2.25 37.85
N GLU A 32 0.96 -1.89 36.89
CA GLU A 32 2.19 -1.11 37.14
C GLU A 32 1.89 0.34 37.50
N ILE A 33 0.86 0.94 36.87
CA ILE A 33 0.36 2.27 37.24
C ILE A 33 -0.19 2.22 38.67
N ALA A 34 -1.03 1.25 39.01
CA ALA A 34 -1.61 1.04 40.31
C ALA A 34 -0.52 0.90 41.39
N LYS A 35 0.46 0.03 41.15
CA LYS A 35 1.62 -0.18 42.04
C LYS A 35 2.44 1.10 42.21
N SER A 36 2.69 1.86 41.14
CA SER A 36 3.51 3.07 41.19
C SER A 36 2.86 4.24 41.93
N LEU A 37 1.54 4.24 42.06
CA LEU A 37 0.76 5.26 42.75
C LEU A 37 0.20 4.83 44.08
N GLY A 38 0.37 3.54 44.46
CA GLY A 38 -0.14 2.98 45.75
C GLY A 38 -1.69 2.93 45.80
N ILE A 39 -2.37 2.76 44.64
CA ILE A 39 -3.83 2.76 44.54
C ILE A 39 -4.36 1.48 43.96
N SER A 40 -5.68 1.23 44.09
CA SER A 40 -6.28 0.01 43.57
C SER A 40 -6.31 -0.01 42.03
N ILE A 41 -6.23 -1.23 41.43
CA ILE A 41 -6.37 -1.43 40.00
C ILE A 41 -7.71 -0.90 39.51
N GLY A 42 -8.78 -1.07 40.27
CA GLY A 42 -10.13 -0.56 39.94
C GLY A 42 -10.20 0.97 39.91
N THR A 43 -9.40 1.66 40.74
CA THR A 43 -9.31 3.12 40.71
C THR A 43 -8.59 3.60 39.46
N VAL A 44 -7.49 2.92 39.08
CA VAL A 44 -6.77 3.21 37.82
C VAL A 44 -7.66 2.94 36.60
N ASP A 45 -8.37 1.82 36.58
CA ASP A 45 -9.27 1.47 35.48
C ASP A 45 -10.38 2.51 35.28
N ARG A 46 -11.02 2.96 36.38
CA ARG A 46 -12.03 4.01 36.30
C ARG A 46 -11.48 5.34 35.77
N ALA A 47 -10.26 5.74 36.21
CA ALA A 47 -9.63 6.97 35.75
C ALA A 47 -9.30 6.93 34.26
N LEU A 48 -8.72 5.82 33.79
CA LEU A 48 -8.33 5.62 32.40
C LEU A 48 -9.51 5.50 31.43
N HIS A 49 -10.69 5.13 31.94
CA HIS A 49 -11.91 4.92 31.15
C HIS A 49 -13.03 5.92 31.44
N ASP A 50 -12.70 7.04 32.08
CA ASP A 50 -13.62 8.13 32.37
C ASP A 50 -14.91 7.70 33.10
N ARG A 51 -14.78 6.69 34.00
CA ARG A 51 -15.90 6.21 34.79
C ARG A 51 -16.10 7.03 36.05
N PRO A 52 -17.34 7.22 36.52
CA PRO A 52 -17.62 7.99 37.73
C PRO A 52 -17.06 7.35 39.00
N GLY A 53 -16.93 8.12 40.08
CA GLY A 53 -16.49 7.64 41.38
C GLY A 53 -14.99 7.83 41.66
N ILE A 54 -14.34 8.77 40.99
CA ILE A 54 -12.97 9.19 41.25
C ILE A 54 -12.93 10.72 41.31
N ASN A 55 -12.17 11.28 42.27
CA ASN A 55 -11.97 12.74 42.29
C ASN A 55 -10.99 13.18 41.21
N GLU A 56 -11.12 14.42 40.73
CA GLU A 56 -10.35 14.97 39.63
C GLU A 56 -8.85 15.01 39.88
N GLU A 57 -8.42 15.22 41.10
CA GLU A 57 -6.99 15.22 41.46
C GLU A 57 -6.38 13.83 41.27
N THR A 58 -7.04 12.80 41.77
CA THR A 58 -6.61 11.41 41.61
C THR A 58 -6.63 11.01 40.14
N ARG A 59 -7.64 11.40 39.39
CA ARG A 59 -7.72 11.20 37.95
C ARG A 59 -6.52 11.80 37.23
N ARG A 60 -6.22 13.07 37.48
CA ARG A 60 -5.09 13.80 36.90
C ARG A 60 -3.76 13.12 37.19
N ARG A 61 -3.52 12.67 38.43
CA ARG A 61 -2.30 11.94 38.85
C ARG A 61 -2.16 10.63 38.09
N ILE A 62 -3.25 9.88 37.92
CA ILE A 62 -3.26 8.61 37.18
C ILE A 62 -2.94 8.86 35.71
N LEU A 63 -3.57 9.83 35.05
CA LEU A 63 -3.33 10.14 33.63
C LEU A 63 -1.89 10.62 33.37
N GLN A 64 -1.34 11.46 34.25
CA GLN A 64 0.08 11.88 34.19
C GLN A 64 1.02 10.69 34.33
N ARG A 65 0.75 9.77 35.29
CA ARG A 65 1.57 8.59 35.50
C ARG A 65 1.46 7.60 34.36
N ALA A 66 0.28 7.40 33.82
CA ALA A 66 0.05 6.59 32.61
C ALA A 66 0.86 7.12 31.43
N LYS A 67 0.84 8.43 31.20
CA LYS A 67 1.64 9.09 30.14
C LYS A 67 3.14 8.91 30.40
N ALA A 68 3.61 9.10 31.62
CA ALA A 68 5.03 8.96 31.97
C ALA A 68 5.54 7.53 31.84
N LEU A 69 4.70 6.52 32.09
CA LEU A 69 5.01 5.10 31.93
C LEU A 69 4.78 4.57 30.51
N GLY A 70 4.38 5.44 29.56
CA GLY A 70 4.05 5.01 28.22
C GLY A 70 2.85 4.06 28.15
N TYR A 71 1.95 4.11 29.15
CA TYR A 71 0.74 3.31 29.17
C TYR A 71 -0.11 3.66 27.95
N ARG A 72 -0.48 2.64 27.20
CA ARG A 72 -1.51 2.72 26.16
C ARG A 72 -2.64 1.78 26.55
N PRO A 73 -3.90 2.22 26.48
CA PRO A 73 -5.04 1.35 26.76
C PRO A 73 -4.91 0.04 25.97
N ASN A 74 -4.91 -1.10 26.66
CA ASN A 74 -5.00 -2.37 26.00
C ASN A 74 -6.43 -2.56 25.50
N LEU A 75 -6.66 -2.17 24.25
CA LEU A 75 -7.96 -2.30 23.59
C LEU A 75 -8.39 -3.78 23.57
N ALA A 76 -7.43 -4.72 23.46
CA ALA A 76 -7.70 -6.15 23.51
C ALA A 76 -8.39 -6.60 24.81
N ALA A 77 -7.89 -6.17 25.97
CA ALA A 77 -8.55 -6.48 27.24
C ALA A 77 -9.97 -5.89 27.32
N ARG A 78 -10.19 -4.75 26.68
CA ARG A 78 -11.51 -4.08 26.62
C ARG A 78 -12.48 -4.83 25.69
N PHE A 79 -12.02 -5.38 24.57
CA PHE A 79 -12.85 -6.17 23.64
C PHE A 79 -13.25 -7.52 24.22
N LEU A 80 -12.32 -8.23 24.89
CA LEU A 80 -12.60 -9.50 25.58
C LEU A 80 -13.68 -9.38 26.67
N VAL A 81 -13.72 -8.23 27.36
CA VAL A 81 -14.70 -8.00 28.46
C VAL A 81 -16.04 -7.47 27.95
N SER A 82 -16.09 -6.73 26.83
CA SER A 82 -17.29 -5.99 26.43
C SER A 82 -18.12 -6.60 25.31
N ARG A 83 -17.73 -7.73 24.70
CA ARG A 83 -18.38 -8.32 23.50
C ARG A 83 -18.68 -7.30 22.40
N LYS A 84 -17.88 -6.25 22.28
CA LYS A 84 -18.07 -5.20 21.26
C LYS A 84 -17.40 -5.60 19.98
N GLN A 85 -18.11 -5.41 18.86
CA GLN A 85 -17.64 -5.66 17.51
C GLN A 85 -16.44 -4.75 17.19
N LEU A 86 -15.34 -5.35 16.67
CA LEU A 86 -14.15 -4.62 16.23
C LEU A 86 -14.46 -3.93 14.90
N ARG A 87 -14.42 -2.60 14.88
CA ARG A 87 -14.74 -1.78 13.70
C ARG A 87 -13.46 -1.29 13.03
N ILE A 88 -13.18 -1.78 11.83
CA ILE A 88 -11.99 -1.44 11.04
C ILE A 88 -12.42 -0.69 9.80
N GLY A 89 -11.92 0.55 9.64
CA GLY A 89 -12.07 1.32 8.43
C GLY A 89 -11.15 0.83 7.32
N VAL A 90 -11.63 0.81 6.09
CA VAL A 90 -10.83 0.52 4.88
C VAL A 90 -11.08 1.62 3.87
N SER A 91 -10.07 2.46 3.62
CA SER A 91 -10.13 3.59 2.71
C SER A 91 -9.19 3.36 1.51
N LEU A 92 -9.76 2.93 0.39
CA LEU A 92 -9.01 2.52 -0.81
C LEU A 92 -9.65 3.11 -2.08
N PRO A 93 -8.85 3.40 -3.13
CA PRO A 93 -9.35 3.81 -4.44
C PRO A 93 -10.28 2.76 -5.05
N ARG A 94 -11.33 3.19 -5.79
CA ARG A 94 -12.26 2.28 -6.49
C ARG A 94 -11.99 2.16 -7.98
N GLU A 95 -11.48 3.21 -8.63
CA GLU A 95 -11.31 3.24 -10.09
C GLU A 95 -10.01 2.55 -10.56
N ILE A 96 -9.13 2.19 -9.61
CA ILE A 96 -7.95 1.36 -9.86
C ILE A 96 -8.26 -0.09 -9.44
N ALA A 97 -9.35 -0.64 -9.99
CA ALA A 97 -9.93 -1.92 -9.58
C ALA A 97 -8.95 -3.09 -9.76
N SER A 98 -8.19 -3.12 -10.85
CA SER A 98 -7.23 -4.21 -11.14
C SER A 98 -6.16 -4.43 -10.07
N PHE A 99 -5.89 -3.43 -9.23
CA PHE A 99 -4.97 -3.51 -8.09
C PHE A 99 -5.71 -3.55 -6.75
N PHE A 100 -6.56 -2.56 -6.50
CA PHE A 100 -7.14 -2.40 -5.15
C PHE A 100 -8.26 -3.37 -4.84
N ASP A 101 -8.91 -3.98 -5.83
CA ASP A 101 -9.85 -5.08 -5.56
C ASP A 101 -9.11 -6.29 -4.99
N LEU A 102 -7.92 -6.61 -5.50
CA LEU A 102 -7.07 -7.66 -4.91
C LEU A 102 -6.61 -7.31 -3.48
N VAL A 103 -6.37 -6.03 -3.17
CA VAL A 103 -6.09 -5.60 -1.78
C VAL A 103 -7.32 -5.82 -0.90
N ARG A 104 -8.53 -5.44 -1.37
CA ARG A 104 -9.80 -5.68 -0.66
C ARG A 104 -10.06 -7.17 -0.42
N GLU A 105 -9.84 -7.99 -1.44
CA GLU A 105 -9.94 -9.45 -1.33
C GLU A 105 -8.98 -10.01 -0.27
N GLY A 106 -7.73 -9.57 -0.27
CA GLY A 106 -6.75 -9.97 0.73
C GLY A 106 -7.16 -9.58 2.15
N ILE A 107 -7.73 -8.39 2.34
CA ILE A 107 -8.31 -7.96 3.61
C ILE A 107 -9.47 -8.88 4.00
N ALA A 108 -10.40 -9.14 3.07
CA ALA A 108 -11.56 -9.98 3.33
C ALA A 108 -11.18 -11.43 3.68
N GLU A 109 -10.22 -12.03 2.97
CA GLU A 109 -9.67 -13.36 3.29
C GLU A 109 -9.06 -13.39 4.70
N ALA A 110 -8.31 -12.35 5.08
CA ALA A 110 -7.73 -12.25 6.40
C ALA A 110 -8.80 -12.06 7.50
N VAL A 111 -9.85 -11.29 7.23
CA VAL A 111 -11.02 -11.17 8.13
C VAL A 111 -11.70 -12.52 8.36
N HIS A 112 -11.91 -13.29 7.27
CA HIS A 112 -12.53 -14.63 7.39
C HIS A 112 -11.63 -15.65 8.12
N SER A 113 -10.32 -15.43 8.13
CA SER A 113 -9.37 -16.35 8.81
C SER A 113 -9.32 -16.16 10.33
N VAL A 114 -9.85 -15.05 10.87
CA VAL A 114 -9.96 -14.85 12.31
C VAL A 114 -11.25 -15.48 12.80
N GLU A 115 -11.15 -16.37 13.79
CA GLU A 115 -12.26 -17.20 14.31
C GLU A 115 -13.39 -16.41 15.00
N THR A 116 -13.24 -15.10 15.13
CA THR A 116 -14.22 -14.25 15.82
C THR A 116 -15.16 -13.58 14.84
N SER A 117 -16.46 -13.84 14.97
CA SER A 117 -17.56 -13.16 14.26
C SER A 117 -17.68 -11.65 14.55
N ASP A 118 -16.75 -11.10 15.32
CA ASP A 118 -16.85 -9.76 15.90
C ASP A 118 -16.06 -8.67 15.14
N VAL A 119 -15.65 -8.91 13.88
CA VAL A 119 -15.00 -7.89 13.06
C VAL A 119 -15.97 -7.32 12.04
N ARG A 120 -16.14 -6.00 12.05
CA ARG A 120 -16.90 -5.25 11.04
C ARG A 120 -15.96 -4.36 10.24
N VAL A 121 -15.90 -4.56 8.93
CA VAL A 121 -15.18 -3.69 8.00
C VAL A 121 -16.11 -2.59 7.49
N ILE A 122 -15.64 -1.34 7.55
CA ILE A 122 -16.37 -0.15 7.09
C ILE A 122 -15.57 0.44 5.93
N HIS A 123 -16.15 0.36 4.73
CA HIS A 123 -15.49 0.86 3.52
C HIS A 123 -15.75 2.36 3.31
N ARG A 124 -14.68 3.12 3.04
CA ARG A 124 -14.70 4.52 2.62
C ARG A 124 -13.89 4.65 1.33
N SER A 125 -14.51 4.26 0.22
CA SER A 125 -13.85 4.29 -1.09
C SER A 125 -13.92 5.68 -1.72
N TYR A 126 -12.89 6.04 -2.47
CA TYR A 126 -12.76 7.27 -3.22
C TYR A 126 -12.33 6.98 -4.68
N PRO A 127 -12.40 7.94 -5.63
CA PRO A 127 -12.09 7.67 -7.02
C PRO A 127 -10.68 7.12 -7.25
N ARG A 128 -9.66 7.93 -7.09
CA ARG A 128 -8.24 7.63 -7.39
C ARG A 128 -7.33 8.14 -6.29
N MET A 129 -6.06 7.78 -6.34
CA MET A 129 -5.06 8.34 -5.44
C MET A 129 -4.96 9.85 -5.65
N ALA A 130 -4.87 10.61 -4.55
CA ALA A 130 -4.95 12.07 -4.48
C ALA A 130 -6.28 12.70 -4.95
N ASP A 131 -7.28 11.91 -5.33
CA ASP A 131 -8.61 12.39 -5.73
C ASP A 131 -9.70 11.81 -4.84
N GLY A 132 -10.31 12.65 -3.98
CA GLY A 132 -11.35 12.28 -3.02
C GLY A 132 -10.87 11.54 -1.76
N GLU A 133 -9.56 11.28 -1.62
CA GLU A 133 -9.02 10.56 -0.47
C GLU A 133 -9.09 11.37 0.83
N LYS A 134 -8.98 12.69 0.75
CA LYS A 134 -9.07 13.60 1.90
C LYS A 134 -10.46 13.59 2.51
N GLU A 135 -11.48 13.66 1.68
CA GLU A 135 -12.90 13.58 2.08
C GLU A 135 -13.21 12.21 2.67
N ALA A 136 -12.73 11.13 2.04
CA ALA A 136 -12.90 9.77 2.55
C ALA A 136 -12.23 9.58 3.92
N LEU A 137 -11.02 10.12 4.11
CA LEU A 137 -10.32 10.09 5.40
C LEU A 137 -11.06 10.94 6.45
N ALA A 138 -11.55 12.13 6.07
CA ALA A 138 -12.33 12.98 6.98
C ALA A 138 -13.59 12.24 7.45
N GLN A 139 -14.33 11.60 6.55
CA GLN A 139 -15.49 10.77 6.90
C GLN A 139 -15.12 9.59 7.80
N ALA A 140 -14.01 8.89 7.49
CA ALA A 140 -13.53 7.78 8.31
C ALA A 140 -13.19 8.22 9.75
N LEU A 141 -12.74 9.45 9.93
CA LEU A 141 -12.46 10.01 11.27
C LEU A 141 -13.73 10.33 12.07
N GLU A 142 -14.87 10.50 11.44
CA GLU A 142 -16.17 10.67 12.14
C GLU A 142 -16.82 9.31 12.49
N ASP A 143 -16.34 8.22 11.91
CA ASP A 143 -16.76 6.86 12.29
C ASP A 143 -16.12 6.46 13.64
N ASP A 144 -16.84 5.68 14.45
CA ASP A 144 -16.32 5.10 15.69
C ASP A 144 -15.43 3.88 15.34
N LEU A 145 -14.27 4.14 14.75
CA LEU A 145 -13.31 3.11 14.32
C LEU A 145 -12.32 2.76 15.42
N HIS A 146 -11.87 1.51 15.42
CA HIS A 146 -10.80 1.02 16.28
C HIS A 146 -9.44 0.99 15.57
N GLY A 147 -9.45 1.03 14.24
CA GLY A 147 -8.27 1.11 13.39
C GLY A 147 -8.66 1.41 11.94
N LEU A 148 -7.70 1.90 11.18
CA LEU A 148 -7.88 2.28 9.78
C LEU A 148 -6.79 1.68 8.90
N ILE A 149 -7.18 1.10 7.77
CA ILE A 149 -6.29 0.71 6.66
C ILE A 149 -6.55 1.68 5.52
N MET A 150 -5.51 2.35 5.01
CA MET A 150 -5.66 3.34 3.95
C MET A 150 -4.48 3.38 3.00
N VAL A 151 -4.69 4.00 1.83
CA VAL A 151 -3.63 4.35 0.87
C VAL A 151 -3.43 5.86 0.94
N PRO A 152 -2.26 6.36 1.36
CA PRO A 152 -1.95 7.79 1.34
C PRO A 152 -1.40 8.20 -0.05
N GLY A 153 -2.29 8.48 -1.00
CA GLY A 153 -1.93 8.86 -2.37
C GLY A 153 -1.23 10.23 -2.44
N ASP A 154 -1.71 11.19 -1.65
CA ASP A 154 -1.05 12.48 -1.42
C ASP A 154 -0.79 12.69 0.07
N PRO A 155 0.33 12.19 0.61
CA PRO A 155 0.63 12.24 2.03
C PRO A 155 0.74 13.67 2.57
N VAL A 156 1.11 14.65 1.75
CA VAL A 156 1.22 16.06 2.16
C VAL A 156 -0.17 16.63 2.45
N ASN A 157 -1.13 16.43 1.53
CA ASN A 157 -2.51 16.87 1.70
C ASN A 157 -3.24 16.13 2.84
N LEU A 158 -2.87 14.88 3.09
CA LEU A 158 -3.47 14.05 4.14
C LEU A 158 -2.87 14.30 5.53
N ALA A 159 -1.68 14.89 5.61
CA ALA A 159 -0.94 15.05 6.86
C ALA A 159 -1.78 15.66 8.01
N PRO A 160 -2.59 16.72 7.82
CA PRO A 160 -3.39 17.27 8.90
C PRO A 160 -4.43 16.28 9.48
N LEU A 161 -5.08 15.49 8.61
CA LEU A 161 -6.07 14.51 9.03
C LEU A 161 -5.42 13.26 9.64
N MET A 162 -4.29 12.80 9.11
CA MET A 162 -3.52 11.71 9.69
C MET A 162 -3.00 12.09 11.08
N LYS A 163 -2.55 13.34 11.27
CA LYS A 163 -2.18 13.87 12.59
C LYS A 163 -3.36 13.85 13.56
N LYS A 164 -4.56 14.27 13.10
CA LYS A 164 -5.81 14.18 13.89
C LYS A 164 -6.12 12.74 14.28
N ALA A 165 -5.90 11.76 13.37
CA ALA A 165 -6.05 10.34 13.68
C ALA A 165 -5.08 9.89 14.79
N ALA A 166 -3.81 10.29 14.69
CA ALA A 166 -2.78 9.97 15.69
C ALA A 166 -3.09 10.60 17.06
N GLU A 167 -3.56 11.86 17.10
CA GLU A 167 -3.98 12.56 18.31
C GLU A 167 -5.16 11.87 19.00
N ARG A 168 -6.08 11.29 18.24
CA ARG A 168 -7.22 10.49 18.74
C ARG A 168 -6.79 9.07 19.15
N GLY A 169 -5.54 8.67 18.92
CA GLY A 169 -5.04 7.32 19.20
C GLY A 169 -5.58 6.27 18.23
N LEU A 170 -6.12 6.64 17.07
CA LEU A 170 -6.56 5.74 16.03
C LEU A 170 -5.34 5.16 15.29
N PRO A 171 -5.06 3.84 15.39
CA PRO A 171 -3.96 3.23 14.65
C PRO A 171 -4.28 3.20 13.16
N VAL A 172 -3.35 3.74 12.36
CA VAL A 172 -3.47 3.77 10.89
C VAL A 172 -2.42 2.84 10.29
N VAL A 173 -2.85 1.96 9.40
CA VAL A 173 -1.99 1.14 8.54
C VAL A 173 -2.02 1.71 7.13
N CYS A 174 -0.87 2.16 6.65
CA CYS A 174 -0.69 2.55 5.25
C CYS A 174 -0.45 1.29 4.40
N VAL A 175 -1.10 1.17 3.25
CA VAL A 175 -0.90 0.07 2.32
C VAL A 175 -0.51 0.58 0.94
N ASN A 176 0.36 -0.14 0.24
CA ASN A 176 0.93 0.18 -1.07
C ASN A 176 1.94 1.34 -1.06
N THR A 177 1.61 2.48 -0.47
CA THR A 177 2.49 3.66 -0.39
C THR A 177 2.60 4.17 1.05
N ASP A 178 3.55 5.04 1.33
CA ASP A 178 3.92 5.50 2.67
C ASP A 178 3.54 6.98 2.89
N ALA A 179 3.45 7.37 4.17
CA ALA A 179 3.33 8.75 4.62
C ALA A 179 4.38 9.03 5.70
N PRO A 180 5.68 9.13 5.36
CA PRO A 180 6.80 9.08 6.31
C PRO A 180 6.83 10.26 7.28
N GLU A 181 6.26 11.40 6.92
CA GLU A 181 6.24 12.62 7.74
C GLU A 181 5.13 12.61 8.81
N VAL A 182 4.27 11.60 8.82
CA VAL A 182 3.13 11.52 9.74
C VAL A 182 3.20 10.24 10.58
N GLU A 183 2.90 10.34 11.86
CA GLU A 183 2.83 9.17 12.75
C GLU A 183 1.69 8.24 12.32
N HIS A 184 2.02 6.99 12.02
CA HIS A 184 1.10 5.91 11.75
C HIS A 184 1.65 4.59 12.32
N LEU A 185 0.83 3.55 12.37
CA LEU A 185 1.21 2.29 13.00
C LEU A 185 2.27 1.53 12.19
N VAL A 186 2.04 1.36 10.90
CA VAL A 186 2.90 0.61 9.98
C VAL A 186 2.55 0.92 8.53
N THR A 187 3.56 0.86 7.66
CA THR A 187 3.36 0.79 6.21
C THR A 187 3.59 -0.64 5.73
N VAL A 188 2.65 -1.18 4.96
CA VAL A 188 2.75 -2.48 4.27
C VAL A 188 2.82 -2.22 2.77
N CYS A 189 3.98 -2.45 2.17
CA CYS A 189 4.22 -2.14 0.75
C CYS A 189 5.24 -3.08 0.12
N VAL A 190 5.33 -3.05 -1.19
CA VAL A 190 6.51 -3.52 -1.91
C VAL A 190 7.58 -2.44 -1.86
N ASP A 191 8.86 -2.81 -1.82
CA ASP A 191 9.96 -1.83 -1.84
C ASP A 191 10.04 -1.17 -3.23
N SER A 192 9.51 0.06 -3.31
CA SER A 192 9.34 0.78 -4.57
C SER A 192 10.66 1.23 -5.17
N LEU A 193 11.63 1.58 -4.32
CA LEU A 193 12.97 1.94 -4.77
C LEU A 193 13.67 0.74 -5.43
N THR A 194 13.59 -0.42 -4.79
CA THR A 194 14.10 -1.69 -5.33
C THR A 194 13.34 -2.09 -6.60
N THR A 195 12.01 -1.89 -6.64
CA THR A 195 11.19 -2.19 -7.83
C THR A 195 11.67 -1.39 -9.03
N GLY A 196 11.82 -0.07 -8.88
CA GLY A 196 12.37 0.77 -9.94
C GLY A 196 13.78 0.37 -10.35
N GLY A 197 14.64 0.03 -9.36
CA GLY A 197 16.00 -0.46 -9.61
C GLY A 197 16.02 -1.73 -10.45
N LEU A 198 15.18 -2.73 -10.11
CA LEU A 198 15.06 -3.98 -10.87
C LEU A 198 14.61 -3.73 -12.33
N VAL A 199 13.66 -2.81 -12.53
CA VAL A 199 13.26 -2.41 -13.90
C VAL A 199 14.45 -1.77 -14.63
N GLY A 200 15.24 -0.93 -13.96
CA GLY A 200 16.45 -0.33 -14.53
C GLY A 200 17.48 -1.40 -14.96
N GLU A 201 17.70 -2.42 -14.12
CA GLU A 201 18.60 -3.54 -14.49
C GLU A 201 18.07 -4.33 -15.69
N LEU A 202 16.77 -4.67 -15.70
CA LEU A 202 16.15 -5.40 -16.81
C LEU A 202 16.21 -4.58 -18.09
N MET A 203 15.84 -3.30 -18.03
CA MET A 203 15.86 -2.40 -19.19
C MET A 203 17.27 -2.28 -19.76
N GLY A 204 18.28 -2.08 -18.90
CA GLY A 204 19.67 -2.00 -19.31
C GLY A 204 20.17 -3.26 -20.00
N ARG A 205 19.79 -4.45 -19.50
CA ARG A 205 20.13 -5.74 -20.12
C ARG A 205 19.44 -5.95 -21.46
N PHE A 206 18.15 -5.66 -21.55
CA PHE A 206 17.38 -5.85 -22.79
C PHE A 206 17.81 -4.88 -23.91
N LEU A 207 18.24 -3.67 -23.56
CA LEU A 207 18.67 -2.64 -24.51
C LEU A 207 20.21 -2.61 -24.68
N ALA A 208 20.94 -3.60 -24.13
CA ALA A 208 22.39 -3.65 -24.15
C ALA A 208 23.07 -2.33 -23.69
N GLY A 209 22.43 -1.67 -22.72
CA GLY A 209 22.93 -0.46 -22.06
C GLY A 209 22.83 0.84 -22.84
N LYS A 210 22.15 0.87 -23.98
CA LYS A 210 22.07 2.07 -24.83
C LYS A 210 20.63 2.36 -25.25
N GLY A 211 20.30 3.66 -25.40
CA GLY A 211 19.02 4.07 -25.94
C GLY A 211 18.32 5.15 -25.12
N ARG A 212 17.05 5.35 -25.44
CA ARG A 212 16.19 6.40 -24.86
C ARG A 212 14.93 5.76 -24.28
N VAL A 213 14.59 6.15 -23.06
CA VAL A 213 13.48 5.55 -22.31
C VAL A 213 12.42 6.58 -21.96
N LEU A 214 11.17 6.25 -22.26
CA LEU A 214 10.00 6.93 -21.71
C LEU A 214 9.59 6.24 -20.41
N VAL A 215 9.37 7.00 -19.33
CA VAL A 215 8.74 6.54 -18.10
C VAL A 215 7.35 7.12 -18.01
N VAL A 216 6.34 6.27 -17.83
CA VAL A 216 4.96 6.69 -17.56
C VAL A 216 4.60 6.27 -16.13
N THR A 217 4.17 7.24 -15.32
CA THR A 217 3.86 7.03 -13.90
C THR A 217 2.48 7.61 -13.55
N GLY A 218 1.97 7.32 -12.35
CA GLY A 218 0.76 7.97 -11.85
C GLY A 218 1.05 9.43 -11.54
N GLN A 219 1.47 9.71 -10.32
CA GLN A 219 1.85 11.07 -9.89
C GLN A 219 3.06 11.02 -8.96
N LEU A 220 3.95 12.01 -9.07
CA LEU A 220 5.19 12.05 -8.28
C LEU A 220 4.99 12.55 -6.85
N SER A 221 3.82 13.09 -6.50
CA SER A 221 3.42 13.37 -5.12
C SER A 221 3.20 12.08 -4.31
N THR A 222 2.87 10.98 -4.96
CA THR A 222 2.75 9.65 -4.34
C THR A 222 4.14 9.04 -4.15
N ILE A 223 4.48 8.69 -2.91
CA ILE A 223 5.81 8.18 -2.53
C ILE A 223 6.20 6.93 -3.34
N ASP A 224 5.27 5.99 -3.53
CA ASP A 224 5.49 4.78 -4.34
C ASP A 224 5.95 5.12 -5.77
N HIS A 225 5.25 6.00 -6.45
CA HIS A 225 5.56 6.41 -7.82
C HIS A 225 6.91 7.14 -7.90
N ALA A 226 7.14 8.11 -7.01
CA ALA A 226 8.40 8.86 -6.97
C ALA A 226 9.60 7.94 -6.71
N GLN A 227 9.47 6.98 -5.80
CA GLN A 227 10.54 6.04 -5.47
C GLN A 227 10.83 5.06 -6.61
N LYS A 228 9.82 4.58 -7.34
CA LYS A 228 10.03 3.75 -8.54
C LYS A 228 10.84 4.49 -9.60
N VAL A 229 10.48 5.74 -9.91
CA VAL A 229 11.23 6.58 -10.87
C VAL A 229 12.65 6.84 -10.37
N THR A 230 12.81 7.13 -9.08
CA THR A 230 14.13 7.38 -8.47
C THR A 230 15.01 6.14 -8.53
N GLY A 231 14.49 4.98 -8.15
CA GLY A 231 15.21 3.70 -8.20
C GLY A 231 15.65 3.34 -9.62
N PHE A 232 14.75 3.52 -10.59
CA PHE A 232 15.02 3.32 -12.01
C PHE A 232 16.17 4.20 -12.49
N ARG A 233 16.08 5.52 -12.31
CA ARG A 233 17.11 6.48 -12.72
C ARG A 233 18.45 6.21 -12.04
N ARG A 234 18.45 5.86 -10.75
CA ARG A 234 19.65 5.57 -9.99
C ARG A 234 20.43 4.40 -10.57
N VAL A 235 19.73 3.31 -10.92
CA VAL A 235 20.36 2.12 -11.50
C VAL A 235 20.86 2.41 -12.91
N LEU A 236 20.10 3.11 -13.75
CA LEU A 236 20.57 3.49 -15.08
C LEU A 236 21.84 4.33 -15.00
N SER A 237 21.87 5.38 -14.17
CA SER A 237 23.04 6.24 -14.02
C SER A 237 24.27 5.51 -13.52
N ALA A 238 24.09 4.50 -12.64
CA ALA A 238 25.20 3.74 -12.07
C ALA A 238 25.75 2.65 -12.97
N MET A 239 24.87 1.97 -13.73
CA MET A 239 25.23 0.76 -14.48
C MET A 239 25.17 0.94 -16.00
N TRP A 240 24.36 1.87 -16.49
CA TRP A 240 24.02 2.05 -17.91
C TRP A 240 23.99 3.53 -18.33
N PRO A 241 25.10 4.28 -18.24
CA PRO A 241 25.11 5.74 -18.43
C PRO A 241 24.68 6.20 -19.85
N ASP A 242 24.79 5.32 -20.84
CA ASP A 242 24.33 5.59 -22.23
C ASP A 242 22.84 5.29 -22.43
N LEU A 243 22.13 4.79 -21.41
CA LEU A 243 20.70 4.59 -21.43
C LEU A 243 20.01 5.74 -20.68
N ARG A 244 19.33 6.63 -21.42
CA ARG A 244 18.82 7.90 -20.89
C ARG A 244 17.31 7.87 -20.70
N VAL A 245 16.84 8.46 -19.59
CA VAL A 245 15.42 8.77 -19.40
C VAL A 245 15.13 10.10 -20.10
N ASP A 246 14.45 10.04 -21.21
CA ASP A 246 14.12 11.21 -22.03
C ASP A 246 12.95 11.99 -21.45
N ALA A 247 11.92 11.28 -21.01
CA ALA A 247 10.72 11.88 -20.45
C ALA A 247 10.19 11.04 -19.30
N VAL A 248 9.60 11.73 -18.31
CA VAL A 248 8.74 11.13 -17.29
C VAL A 248 7.38 11.79 -17.43
N VAL A 249 6.38 11.00 -17.73
CA VAL A 249 4.99 11.43 -17.94
C VAL A 249 4.17 11.06 -16.72
N GLU A 250 3.54 12.05 -16.09
CA GLU A 250 2.54 11.84 -15.06
C GLU A 250 1.15 11.73 -15.68
N ALA A 251 0.49 10.59 -15.49
CA ALA A 251 -0.83 10.29 -16.04
C ALA A 251 -1.94 10.32 -14.97
N HIS A 252 -1.62 10.64 -13.71
CA HIS A 252 -2.55 10.81 -12.58
C HIS A 252 -3.56 9.65 -12.42
N ASP A 253 -3.15 8.44 -12.82
CA ASP A 253 -3.97 7.24 -12.92
C ASP A 253 -5.23 7.37 -13.80
N HIS A 254 -5.21 8.33 -14.75
CA HIS A 254 -6.21 8.51 -15.79
C HIS A 254 -5.82 7.79 -17.08
N GLU A 255 -6.69 6.93 -17.60
CA GLU A 255 -6.41 6.15 -18.82
C GLU A 255 -6.23 7.04 -20.06
N GLU A 256 -7.08 8.07 -20.20
CA GLU A 256 -7.01 9.00 -21.33
C GLU A 256 -5.71 9.83 -21.29
N GLU A 257 -5.33 10.34 -20.11
CA GLU A 257 -4.06 11.06 -19.97
C GLU A 257 -2.86 10.14 -20.25
N ALA A 258 -2.89 8.90 -19.76
CA ALA A 258 -1.84 7.93 -20.03
C ALA A 258 -1.68 7.66 -21.54
N PHE A 259 -2.78 7.53 -22.26
CA PHE A 259 -2.77 7.34 -23.71
C PHE A 259 -2.23 8.58 -24.43
N GLU A 260 -2.88 9.74 -24.25
CA GLU A 260 -2.58 10.94 -25.04
C GLU A 260 -1.18 11.48 -24.78
N LYS A 261 -0.78 11.58 -23.51
CA LYS A 261 0.56 12.06 -23.15
C LYS A 261 1.66 11.11 -23.65
N SER A 262 1.43 9.80 -23.55
CA SER A 262 2.39 8.81 -24.06
C SER A 262 2.47 8.89 -25.60
N ARG A 263 1.34 8.96 -26.30
CA ARG A 263 1.27 9.10 -27.74
C ARG A 263 2.01 10.36 -28.22
N GLN A 264 1.82 11.49 -27.54
CA GLN A 264 2.52 12.74 -27.87
C GLN A 264 4.04 12.57 -27.80
N VAL A 265 4.57 11.99 -26.71
CA VAL A 265 6.01 11.76 -26.53
C VAL A 265 6.53 10.78 -27.58
N LEU A 266 5.85 9.63 -27.78
CA LEU A 266 6.28 8.59 -28.71
C LEU A 266 6.28 9.07 -30.17
N THR A 267 5.36 9.94 -30.53
CA THR A 267 5.30 10.54 -31.88
C THR A 267 6.40 11.59 -32.08
N SER A 268 6.67 12.42 -31.06
CA SER A 268 7.71 13.46 -31.14
C SER A 268 9.13 12.91 -31.00
N THR A 269 9.28 11.70 -30.47
CA THR A 269 10.57 11.06 -30.17
C THR A 269 10.57 9.62 -30.70
N PRO A 270 10.65 9.41 -32.02
CA PRO A 270 10.50 8.09 -32.66
C PRO A 270 11.66 7.14 -32.40
N ASP A 271 12.75 7.58 -31.82
CA ASP A 271 13.93 6.82 -31.41
C ASP A 271 13.89 6.35 -29.96
N ILE A 272 12.73 6.42 -29.29
CA ILE A 272 12.49 5.73 -28.02
C ILE A 272 12.67 4.21 -28.22
N THR A 273 13.57 3.63 -27.43
CA THR A 273 13.88 2.21 -27.46
C THR A 273 13.38 1.45 -26.24
N GLY A 274 12.96 2.17 -25.20
CA GLY A 274 12.41 1.58 -23.98
C GLY A 274 11.21 2.36 -23.45
N VAL A 275 10.23 1.64 -22.90
CA VAL A 275 9.09 2.24 -22.18
C VAL A 275 8.93 1.54 -20.84
N TYR A 276 8.95 2.30 -19.75
CA TYR A 276 8.64 1.82 -18.41
C TYR A 276 7.32 2.42 -17.95
N VAL A 277 6.31 1.57 -17.74
CA VAL A 277 5.03 1.97 -17.16
C VAL A 277 5.03 1.58 -15.69
N SER A 278 5.22 2.56 -14.80
CA SER A 278 5.36 2.33 -13.35
C SER A 278 4.03 2.36 -12.58
N THR A 279 2.92 2.55 -13.28
CA THR A 279 1.54 2.55 -12.77
C THR A 279 0.71 1.42 -13.40
N VAL A 280 -0.51 1.25 -12.93
CA VAL A 280 -1.46 0.24 -13.44
C VAL A 280 -1.97 0.53 -14.86
N ASN A 281 -1.83 1.77 -15.36
CA ASN A 281 -2.34 2.22 -16.66
C ASN A 281 -1.52 1.68 -17.85
N SER A 282 -1.22 0.37 -17.85
CA SER A 282 -0.42 -0.23 -18.92
C SER A 282 -1.17 -0.30 -20.24
N ILE A 283 -2.46 -0.61 -20.26
CA ILE A 283 -3.21 -0.83 -21.52
C ILE A 283 -3.28 0.43 -22.39
N PRO A 284 -3.66 1.62 -21.87
CA PRO A 284 -3.66 2.84 -22.70
C PRO A 284 -2.26 3.19 -23.23
N VAL A 285 -1.20 2.97 -22.43
CA VAL A 285 0.18 3.19 -22.89
C VAL A 285 0.57 2.20 -23.98
N LEU A 286 0.20 0.91 -23.85
CA LEU A 286 0.44 -0.10 -24.88
C LEU A 286 -0.27 0.24 -26.19
N LYS A 287 -1.47 0.81 -26.12
CA LYS A 287 -2.18 1.32 -27.31
C LYS A 287 -1.43 2.48 -27.95
N ALA A 288 -0.91 3.42 -27.16
CA ALA A 288 -0.09 4.52 -27.69
C ALA A 288 1.21 4.02 -28.37
N ILE A 289 1.83 2.96 -27.84
CA ILE A 289 3.00 2.30 -28.44
C ILE A 289 2.63 1.61 -29.76
N GLU A 290 1.45 0.99 -29.83
CA GLU A 290 0.92 0.38 -31.06
C GLU A 290 0.66 1.42 -32.15
N ASP A 291 -0.03 2.51 -31.82
CA ASP A 291 -0.32 3.61 -32.73
C ASP A 291 0.96 4.28 -33.25
N ALA A 292 2.02 4.33 -32.44
CA ALA A 292 3.33 4.83 -32.83
C ALA A 292 4.18 3.81 -33.66
N GLY A 293 3.69 2.57 -33.86
CA GLY A 293 4.41 1.51 -34.58
C GLY A 293 5.71 1.05 -33.92
N LEU A 294 5.78 1.12 -32.56
CA LEU A 294 7.01 0.84 -31.82
C LEU A 294 7.07 -0.57 -31.23
N PHE A 295 6.02 -1.40 -31.35
CA PHE A 295 6.12 -2.81 -30.96
C PHE A 295 7.16 -3.55 -31.81
N GLY A 296 8.03 -4.32 -31.14
CA GLY A 296 9.18 -4.98 -31.75
C GLY A 296 10.42 -4.09 -31.93
N ARG A 297 10.28 -2.75 -31.71
CA ARG A 297 11.39 -1.77 -31.75
C ARG A 297 11.73 -1.24 -30.36
N ALA A 298 10.74 -1.09 -29.49
CA ALA A 298 10.91 -0.66 -28.11
C ALA A 298 10.67 -1.81 -27.15
N THR A 299 11.55 -1.94 -26.14
CA THR A 299 11.35 -2.82 -24.99
C THR A 299 10.36 -2.20 -24.02
N VAL A 300 9.31 -2.93 -23.67
CA VAL A 300 8.28 -2.44 -22.74
C VAL A 300 8.34 -3.26 -21.44
N ILE A 301 8.45 -2.56 -20.30
CA ILE A 301 8.33 -3.14 -18.96
C ILE A 301 7.21 -2.39 -18.24
N THR A 302 6.32 -3.15 -17.58
CA THR A 302 5.16 -2.58 -16.91
C THR A 302 5.18 -2.85 -15.41
N SER A 303 4.26 -2.25 -14.68
CA SER A 303 3.93 -2.60 -13.31
C SER A 303 2.54 -3.23 -13.24
N ASP A 304 2.39 -4.09 -12.25
CA ASP A 304 1.18 -4.87 -11.95
C ASP A 304 0.87 -5.98 -12.97
N LEU A 305 -0.02 -6.85 -12.58
CA LEU A 305 -0.49 -7.96 -13.42
C LEU A 305 -1.99 -8.10 -13.28
N PHE A 306 -2.67 -8.08 -14.40
CA PHE A 306 -4.12 -8.23 -14.50
C PHE A 306 -4.47 -8.95 -15.82
N PRO A 307 -5.68 -9.52 -15.97
CA PRO A 307 -6.01 -10.39 -17.10
C PRO A 307 -5.74 -9.79 -18.49
N ALA A 308 -6.06 -8.50 -18.69
CA ALA A 308 -5.87 -7.84 -19.99
C ALA A 308 -4.40 -7.66 -20.39
N LEU A 309 -3.45 -7.69 -19.45
CA LEU A 309 -2.01 -7.59 -19.73
C LEU A 309 -1.41 -8.92 -20.19
N GLY A 310 -2.02 -10.05 -19.83
CA GLY A 310 -1.51 -11.39 -20.13
C GLY A 310 -1.14 -11.61 -21.59
N PRO A 311 -2.03 -11.33 -22.57
CA PRO A 311 -1.74 -11.49 -24.01
C PRO A 311 -0.53 -10.68 -24.51
N PHE A 312 -0.26 -9.51 -23.93
CA PHE A 312 0.90 -8.70 -24.30
C PHE A 312 2.23 -9.30 -23.82
N ILE A 313 2.22 -9.92 -22.63
CA ILE A 313 3.39 -10.65 -22.12
C ILE A 313 3.58 -11.95 -22.92
N GLU A 314 2.52 -12.65 -23.22
CA GLU A 314 2.55 -13.91 -23.96
C GLU A 314 3.08 -13.74 -25.38
N SER A 315 2.68 -12.66 -26.07
CA SER A 315 3.17 -12.30 -27.40
C SER A 315 4.59 -11.69 -27.40
N GLY A 316 5.15 -11.35 -26.25
CA GLY A 316 6.45 -10.67 -26.14
C GLY A 316 6.40 -9.15 -26.39
N ARG A 317 5.22 -8.56 -26.58
CA ARG A 317 5.03 -7.10 -26.68
C ARG A 317 5.38 -6.38 -25.36
N VAL A 318 5.19 -7.05 -24.23
CA VAL A 318 5.67 -6.66 -22.90
C VAL A 318 6.71 -7.68 -22.47
N ALA A 319 7.94 -7.22 -22.26
CA ALA A 319 9.08 -8.07 -21.90
C ALA A 319 8.99 -8.60 -20.47
N ALA A 320 8.52 -7.77 -19.55
CA ALA A 320 8.32 -8.12 -18.14
C ALA A 320 7.29 -7.20 -17.49
N THR A 321 6.67 -7.66 -16.40
CA THR A 321 5.92 -6.81 -15.49
C THR A 321 6.33 -7.06 -14.04
N MET A 322 6.25 -6.00 -13.21
CA MET A 322 6.57 -6.04 -11.78
C MET A 322 5.30 -6.26 -10.98
N TYR A 323 5.06 -7.49 -10.52
CA TYR A 323 3.88 -7.83 -9.74
C TYR A 323 4.07 -7.54 -8.26
N GLN A 324 3.25 -6.66 -7.71
CA GLN A 324 3.37 -6.10 -6.36
C GLN A 324 2.61 -6.89 -5.28
N ARG A 325 1.98 -8.02 -5.62
CA ARG A 325 1.30 -8.91 -4.66
C ARG A 325 0.18 -8.21 -3.85
N PRO A 326 -0.76 -7.52 -4.48
CA PRO A 326 -1.75 -6.68 -3.78
C PRO A 326 -2.60 -7.44 -2.75
N SER A 327 -3.04 -8.68 -3.04
CA SER A 327 -3.78 -9.50 -2.07
C SER A 327 -2.96 -9.76 -0.79
N MET A 328 -1.66 -10.07 -0.91
CA MET A 328 -0.79 -10.25 0.25
C MET A 328 -0.59 -8.94 1.04
N GLN A 329 -0.55 -7.80 0.37
CA GLN A 329 -0.51 -6.50 1.06
C GLN A 329 -1.76 -6.30 1.92
N GLY A 330 -2.94 -6.58 1.35
CA GLY A 330 -4.20 -6.51 2.08
C GLY A 330 -4.25 -7.45 3.29
N GLN A 331 -3.85 -8.71 3.10
CA GLN A 331 -3.78 -9.70 4.18
C GLN A 331 -2.86 -9.24 5.32
N LEU A 332 -1.64 -8.81 5.00
CA LEU A 332 -0.66 -8.36 5.99
C LEU A 332 -1.12 -7.07 6.69
N ALA A 333 -1.75 -6.14 5.97
CA ALA A 333 -2.28 -4.90 6.55
C ALA A 333 -3.33 -5.21 7.62
N PHE A 334 -4.31 -6.05 7.30
CA PHE A 334 -5.34 -6.46 8.25
C PHE A 334 -4.75 -7.25 9.42
N GLN A 335 -3.95 -8.29 9.15
CA GLN A 335 -3.37 -9.14 10.20
C GLN A 335 -2.50 -8.34 11.17
N THR A 336 -1.75 -7.36 10.66
CA THR A 336 -0.89 -6.51 11.47
C THR A 336 -1.71 -5.58 12.36
N LEU A 337 -2.73 -4.94 11.79
CA LEU A 337 -3.66 -4.09 12.55
C LEU A 337 -4.42 -4.91 13.62
N TYR A 338 -4.94 -6.07 13.23
CA TYR A 338 -5.67 -6.96 14.13
C TYR A 338 -4.82 -7.42 15.31
N LYS A 339 -3.59 -7.92 15.07
CA LYS A 339 -2.65 -8.31 16.14
C LYS A 339 -2.31 -7.14 17.05
N PHE A 340 -2.17 -5.93 16.50
CA PHE A 340 -1.95 -4.76 17.33
C PHE A 340 -3.17 -4.44 18.21
N LEU A 341 -4.38 -4.50 17.65
CA LEU A 341 -5.62 -4.21 18.37
C LEU A 341 -5.97 -5.27 19.41
N VAL A 342 -5.77 -6.54 19.08
CA VAL A 342 -6.18 -7.68 19.94
C VAL A 342 -5.08 -8.10 20.91
N ASP A 343 -3.83 -8.24 20.44
CA ASP A 343 -2.73 -8.78 21.22
C ASP A 343 -1.80 -7.69 21.79
N GLY A 344 -1.99 -6.42 21.38
CA GLY A 344 -1.09 -5.32 21.73
C GLY A 344 0.30 -5.42 21.09
N ILE A 345 0.48 -6.30 20.11
CA ILE A 345 1.77 -6.52 19.44
C ILE A 345 2.05 -5.36 18.50
N ARG A 346 3.07 -4.55 18.83
CA ARG A 346 3.47 -3.43 17.99
C ARG A 346 4.34 -3.92 16.82
N PRO A 347 3.95 -3.64 15.56
CA PRO A 347 4.73 -4.04 14.40
C PRO A 347 6.00 -3.20 14.25
N ARG A 348 6.87 -3.61 13.34
CA ARG A 348 7.91 -2.73 12.77
C ARG A 348 7.25 -1.59 12.01
N ALA A 349 7.92 -0.45 11.91
CA ALA A 349 7.35 0.73 11.23
C ALA A 349 7.01 0.47 9.75
N VAL A 350 7.75 -0.42 9.07
CA VAL A 350 7.51 -0.78 7.67
C VAL A 350 7.67 -2.28 7.47
N ILE A 351 6.71 -2.88 6.79
CA ILE A 351 6.74 -4.26 6.29
C ILE A 351 6.95 -4.17 4.77
N ARG A 352 8.19 -4.35 4.33
CA ARG A 352 8.55 -4.32 2.91
C ARG A 352 8.57 -5.73 2.33
N MET A 353 7.98 -5.86 1.16
CA MET A 353 8.02 -7.09 0.36
C MET A 353 8.85 -6.88 -0.90
N ALA A 354 9.46 -7.96 -1.40
CA ALA A 354 10.06 -7.95 -2.73
C ALA A 354 8.98 -8.03 -3.82
N PRO A 355 9.12 -7.31 -4.93
CA PRO A 355 8.28 -7.50 -6.10
C PRO A 355 8.59 -8.84 -6.77
N HIS A 356 7.64 -9.37 -7.54
CA HIS A 356 7.90 -10.50 -8.42
C HIS A 356 8.05 -10.02 -9.86
N ILE A 357 9.11 -10.47 -10.54
CA ILE A 357 9.27 -10.28 -11.98
C ILE A 357 8.42 -11.34 -12.67
N VAL A 358 7.45 -10.91 -13.47
CA VAL A 358 6.62 -11.80 -14.29
C VAL A 358 7.02 -11.61 -15.75
N MET A 359 7.38 -12.69 -16.37
CA MET A 359 7.75 -12.79 -17.79
C MET A 359 6.95 -13.96 -18.42
N LYS A 360 7.03 -14.13 -19.73
CA LYS A 360 6.32 -15.19 -20.46
C LYS A 360 6.45 -16.57 -19.80
N SER A 361 7.66 -16.96 -19.35
CA SER A 361 7.91 -18.31 -18.82
C SER A 361 7.18 -18.63 -17.52
N ASN A 362 6.90 -17.63 -16.68
CA ASN A 362 6.21 -17.81 -15.40
C ASN A 362 4.79 -17.21 -15.37
N LEU A 363 4.35 -16.57 -16.45
CA LEU A 363 3.05 -15.90 -16.55
C LEU A 363 1.89 -16.79 -16.14
N LYS A 364 1.84 -18.01 -16.66
CA LYS A 364 0.75 -18.94 -16.38
C LYS A 364 0.54 -19.20 -14.89
N LEU A 365 1.65 -19.33 -14.11
CA LEU A 365 1.57 -19.56 -12.66
C LEU A 365 0.89 -18.39 -11.92
N PHE A 366 1.13 -17.17 -12.38
CA PHE A 366 0.52 -15.98 -11.79
C PHE A 366 -0.93 -15.79 -12.26
N MET A 367 -1.21 -16.01 -13.54
CA MET A 367 -2.58 -15.91 -14.09
C MET A 367 -3.52 -16.93 -13.45
N ASP A 368 -3.09 -18.17 -13.24
CA ASP A 368 -3.87 -19.21 -12.56
C ASP A 368 -4.17 -18.82 -11.09
N ARG A 369 -3.30 -18.05 -10.44
CA ARG A 369 -3.55 -17.53 -9.10
C ARG A 369 -4.57 -16.38 -9.13
N LEU A 370 -4.44 -15.45 -10.06
CA LEU A 370 -5.39 -14.36 -10.24
C LEU A 370 -6.79 -14.87 -10.54
N ALA A 371 -6.91 -15.86 -11.45
CA ALA A 371 -8.20 -16.46 -11.79
C ALA A 371 -8.90 -17.10 -10.58
N ARG A 372 -8.14 -17.72 -9.68
CA ARG A 372 -8.69 -18.31 -8.44
C ARG A 372 -9.20 -17.25 -7.46
N HIS A 373 -8.56 -16.09 -7.38
CA HIS A 373 -9.03 -14.97 -6.56
C HIS A 373 -10.32 -14.41 -7.12
N THR A 374 -10.39 -14.10 -8.42
CA THR A 374 -11.60 -13.55 -9.07
C THR A 374 -12.80 -14.52 -9.05
N ALA A 375 -12.56 -15.83 -9.05
CA ALA A 375 -13.63 -16.84 -8.95
C ALA A 375 -14.25 -16.91 -7.53
N LYS A 376 -13.46 -16.69 -6.49
CA LYS A 376 -13.92 -16.69 -5.09
C LYS A 376 -14.70 -15.41 -4.71
N GLY A 377 -14.42 -14.28 -5.35
CA GLY A 377 -15.04 -12.97 -5.06
C GLY A 377 -16.40 -12.72 -5.72
N ARG A 378 -16.92 -13.63 -6.56
CA ARG A 378 -18.28 -13.50 -7.09
C ARG A 378 -19.28 -14.03 -6.07
N PRO A 379 -20.16 -13.18 -5.47
CA PRO A 379 -21.31 -13.69 -4.71
C PRO A 379 -22.11 -14.58 -5.66
N GLY A 380 -22.41 -15.79 -5.22
CA GLY A 380 -23.19 -16.75 -5.98
C GLY A 380 -24.39 -16.06 -6.60
N ARG A 381 -24.53 -16.13 -7.93
CA ARG A 381 -25.82 -15.83 -8.57
C ARG A 381 -26.81 -16.75 -7.90
N GLY A 382 -27.77 -16.15 -7.17
CA GLY A 382 -28.89 -16.89 -6.61
C GLY A 382 -29.42 -17.83 -7.68
N GLU A 383 -29.55 -19.10 -7.34
CA GLU A 383 -30.30 -20.04 -8.15
C GLU A 383 -31.66 -19.42 -8.46
N PRO A 384 -32.16 -19.47 -9.69
CA PRO A 384 -33.53 -19.04 -9.97
C PRO A 384 -34.45 -19.89 -9.10
N GLU A 385 -35.24 -19.23 -8.26
CA GLU A 385 -36.31 -19.86 -7.50
C GLU A 385 -37.10 -20.76 -8.44
N GLY A 386 -37.06 -22.06 -8.14
CA GLY A 386 -37.78 -23.08 -8.86
C GLY A 386 -39.26 -22.75 -8.86
N GLY A 387 -39.75 -22.25 -9.99
CA GLY A 387 -41.17 -22.14 -10.27
C GLY A 387 -41.79 -23.52 -10.15
N LYS A 388 -42.71 -23.69 -9.19
CA LYS A 388 -43.57 -24.83 -9.01
C LYS A 388 -44.32 -25.08 -10.32
N PRO A 389 -44.34 -26.30 -10.87
CA PRO A 389 -45.12 -26.56 -12.05
C PRO A 389 -46.63 -26.39 -11.72
N PRO A 390 -47.46 -25.92 -12.67
CA PRO A 390 -48.91 -25.78 -12.45
C PRO A 390 -49.54 -27.16 -12.32
N ASP A 391 -50.43 -27.25 -11.35
CA ASP A 391 -51.28 -28.42 -11.04
C ASP A 391 -52.16 -28.78 -12.23
N PRO A 392 -52.18 -30.03 -12.72
CA PRO A 392 -53.08 -30.46 -13.79
C PRO A 392 -54.40 -30.96 -13.20
N GLY A 393 -55.35 -30.05 -13.02
CA GLY A 393 -56.68 -30.44 -12.58
C GLY A 393 -57.67 -29.34 -12.45
N THR A 394 -58.37 -28.98 -13.51
CA THR A 394 -59.84 -28.91 -13.54
C THR A 394 -60.34 -28.42 -14.92
N VAL A 395 -61.01 -29.34 -15.64
CA VAL A 395 -62.02 -29.24 -16.69
C VAL A 395 -61.70 -28.41 -17.94
#